data_7e7d469f0d2596d4ef1768762498ca67
#
_entry.id   7e7d469f0d2596d4ef1768762498ca67
#
_cell.length_a   1.000
_cell.length_b   1.000
_cell.length_c   1.000
_cell.angle_alpha   90.00
_cell.angle_beta   90.00
_cell.angle_gamma   90.00
#
_symmetry.space_group_name_H-M   'P 1'
#
loop_
_entity.id
_entity.type
_entity.pdbx_description
1 polymer ?
#
loop_
_entity_poly.entity_id
_entity_poly.type
_entity_poly.pdbx_seq_one_letter_code
_entity_poly.pdbx_strand_id
1 'polypeptide(L)'
;MWIKFFSFFKTQILKIKILWKTVFNEIKEEKSKLKKVKKVVLIPYRIIKVLFWLELIIPYIEIVLTTFCTLKCKWCSALIEYYKTPKHYTLEDNMESIQKLVDSSDSIRFLKLLWWEPLCYPYLYDFIKFLNVQNKIQKIVITTNGTMTIKDQQLINILKNNHKFYFSISNYWSISRNYYNLIKQLEDNNINYTVMKTDYNRIDYWDLNKRNRTKKQLRKQYHICTRKLRSLLNGKLFQCYRCSHATNLKLVPLIEKDYIDLLDKNISNNQLRKKLYAFIYKYTDYIESCNYCDCTKKPKIIDKGKQNNNE
;
A
#
# COMPACT_ATOMS: atom_id res chain seq x y z
N MET A 1 25.31 13.55 19.47
CA MET A 1 25.99 13.55 18.17
C MET A 1 25.90 12.18 17.47
N TRP A 2 26.25 11.08 18.11
CA TRP A 2 26.24 9.71 17.57
C TRP A 2 24.86 9.25 17.06
N ILE A 3 23.76 9.57 17.74
CA ILE A 3 22.40 9.17 17.33
C ILE A 3 22.01 9.80 15.97
N LYS A 4 22.37 11.07 15.75
CA LYS A 4 22.12 11.75 14.46
C LYS A 4 22.96 11.14 13.33
N PHE A 5 24.20 10.77 13.62
CA PHE A 5 25.10 10.12 12.67
C PHE A 5 24.59 8.73 12.26
N PHE A 6 24.22 7.88 13.22
CA PHE A 6 23.61 6.57 12.90
C PHE A 6 22.29 6.68 12.15
N SER A 7 21.46 7.66 12.47
CA SER A 7 20.21 7.93 11.75
C SER A 7 20.48 8.34 10.30
N PHE A 8 21.49 9.17 10.06
CA PHE A 8 21.92 9.56 8.73
C PHE A 8 22.36 8.36 7.90
N PHE A 9 23.25 7.50 8.42
CA PHE A 9 23.71 6.29 7.73
C PHE A 9 22.58 5.32 7.41
N LYS A 10 21.67 5.05 8.35
CA LYS A 10 20.50 4.22 8.11
C LYS A 10 19.62 4.78 6.99
N THR A 11 19.45 6.08 6.93
CA THR A 11 18.70 6.76 5.87
C THR A 11 19.37 6.55 4.51
N GLN A 12 20.70 6.70 4.40
CA GLN A 12 21.42 6.51 3.14
C GLN A 12 21.33 5.04 2.67
N ILE A 13 21.50 4.08 3.57
CA ILE A 13 21.34 2.67 3.26
C ILE A 13 19.92 2.36 2.75
N LEU A 14 18.89 2.93 3.37
CA LEU A 14 17.50 2.75 2.94
C LEU A 14 17.28 3.29 1.53
N LYS A 15 17.80 4.48 1.22
CA LYS A 15 17.71 5.08 -0.11
C LYS A 15 18.34 4.17 -1.19
N ILE A 16 19.56 3.70 -0.93
CA ILE A 16 20.28 2.81 -1.85
C ILE A 16 19.49 1.51 -2.06
N LYS A 17 18.97 0.90 -0.98
CA LYS A 17 18.15 -0.32 -1.10
C LYS A 17 16.87 -0.10 -1.94
N ILE A 18 16.21 1.03 -1.75
CA ILE A 18 15.00 1.36 -2.52
C ILE A 18 15.36 1.55 -3.99
N LEU A 19 16.39 2.33 -4.28
CA LEU A 19 16.86 2.56 -5.64
C LEU A 19 17.26 1.24 -6.32
N TRP A 20 18.06 0.41 -5.64
CA TRP A 20 18.53 -0.86 -6.18
C TRP A 20 17.38 -1.78 -6.57
N LYS A 21 16.39 -1.94 -5.69
CA LYS A 21 15.19 -2.73 -6.00
C LYS A 21 14.40 -2.14 -7.18
N THR A 22 14.34 -0.83 -7.29
CA THR A 22 13.65 -0.14 -8.39
C THR A 22 14.35 -0.40 -9.71
N VAL A 23 15.66 -0.14 -9.77
CA VAL A 23 16.47 -0.34 -10.98
C VAL A 23 16.52 -1.81 -11.40
N PHE A 24 16.64 -2.73 -10.43
CA PHE A 24 16.64 -4.16 -10.74
C PHE A 24 15.34 -4.60 -11.43
N ASN A 25 14.19 -4.13 -10.95
CA ASN A 25 12.92 -4.44 -11.59
C ASN A 25 12.80 -3.80 -12.99
N GLU A 26 13.22 -2.54 -13.13
CA GLU A 26 13.24 -1.85 -14.42
C GLU A 26 14.10 -2.59 -15.47
N ILE A 27 15.26 -3.14 -15.04
CA ILE A 27 16.14 -3.93 -15.91
C ILE A 27 15.50 -5.28 -16.24
N LYS A 28 14.91 -5.96 -15.25
CA LYS A 28 14.26 -7.25 -15.44
C LYS A 28 13.11 -7.19 -16.44
N GLU A 29 12.33 -6.13 -16.40
CA GLU A 29 11.14 -5.93 -17.25
C GLU A 29 11.48 -5.36 -18.64
N GLU A 30 12.67 -4.81 -18.81
CA GLU A 30 13.12 -4.25 -20.10
C GLU A 30 13.43 -5.37 -21.10
N LYS A 31 12.79 -5.35 -22.26
CA LYS A 31 13.00 -6.34 -23.33
C LYS A 31 14.24 -6.02 -24.20
N SER A 32 14.58 -4.77 -24.35
CA SER A 32 15.69 -4.32 -25.20
C SER A 32 17.04 -4.44 -24.49
N LYS A 33 17.98 -5.18 -25.06
CA LYS A 33 19.38 -5.31 -24.54
C LYS A 33 20.07 -3.95 -24.40
N LEU A 34 19.94 -3.07 -25.42
CA LEU A 34 20.54 -1.74 -25.39
C LEU A 34 19.99 -0.85 -24.27
N LYS A 35 18.66 -0.88 -24.06
CA LYS A 35 18.04 -0.14 -22.96
C LYS A 35 18.42 -0.71 -21.60
N LYS A 36 18.60 -2.02 -21.46
CA LYS A 36 19.15 -2.65 -20.24
C LYS A 36 20.52 -2.08 -19.89
N VAL A 37 21.44 -2.07 -20.88
CA VAL A 37 22.80 -1.53 -20.69
C VAL A 37 22.73 -0.06 -20.24
N LYS A 38 21.94 0.78 -20.92
CA LYS A 38 21.76 2.18 -20.50
C LYS A 38 21.28 2.31 -19.05
N LYS A 39 20.31 1.50 -18.63
CA LYS A 39 19.81 1.50 -17.24
C LYS A 39 20.90 1.13 -16.24
N VAL A 40 21.75 0.15 -16.56
CA VAL A 40 22.87 -0.26 -15.71
C VAL A 40 23.92 0.85 -15.60
N VAL A 41 24.31 1.45 -16.72
CA VAL A 41 25.30 2.54 -16.75
C VAL A 41 24.84 3.76 -15.96
N LEU A 42 23.53 4.02 -15.89
CA LEU A 42 22.97 5.13 -15.13
C LEU A 42 22.84 4.87 -13.62
N ILE A 43 23.11 3.65 -13.13
CA ILE A 43 23.00 3.33 -11.70
C ILE A 43 23.79 4.27 -10.79
N PRO A 44 25.10 4.53 -11.03
CA PRO A 44 25.87 5.44 -10.18
C PRO A 44 25.28 6.84 -10.12
N TYR A 45 24.87 7.39 -11.27
CA TYR A 45 24.22 8.69 -11.35
C TYR A 45 22.90 8.73 -10.55
N ARG A 46 22.07 7.70 -10.65
CA ARG A 46 20.83 7.60 -9.86
C ARG A 46 21.10 7.45 -8.37
N ILE A 47 22.15 6.72 -7.99
CA ILE A 47 22.58 6.64 -6.58
C ILE A 47 22.92 8.03 -6.05
N ILE A 48 23.71 8.82 -6.79
CA ILE A 48 24.05 10.18 -6.42
C ILE A 48 22.77 11.03 -6.28
N LYS A 49 21.87 11.01 -7.25
CA LYS A 49 20.59 11.73 -7.16
C LYS A 49 19.78 11.41 -5.92
N VAL A 50 19.63 10.13 -5.61
CA VAL A 50 18.86 9.69 -4.42
C VAL A 50 19.56 10.10 -3.13
N LEU A 51 20.89 10.01 -3.07
CA LEU A 51 21.66 10.40 -1.89
C LEU A 51 21.57 11.91 -1.63
N PHE A 52 21.61 12.74 -2.67
CA PHE A 52 21.56 14.20 -2.57
C PHE A 52 20.13 14.79 -2.69
N TRP A 53 19.08 13.99 -2.45
CA TRP A 53 17.68 14.45 -2.43
C TRP A 53 17.12 14.88 -3.78
N LEU A 54 17.79 14.52 -4.86
CA LEU A 54 17.38 14.89 -6.22
C LEU A 54 16.34 13.92 -6.81
N GLU A 55 16.22 12.71 -6.26
CA GLU A 55 15.25 11.70 -6.70
C GLU A 55 14.39 11.20 -5.52
N LEU A 56 13.07 11.33 -5.65
CA LEU A 56 12.09 10.80 -4.70
C LEU A 56 11.37 9.61 -5.30
N ILE A 57 11.76 8.40 -4.89
CA ILE A 57 11.11 7.16 -5.28
C ILE A 57 10.20 6.70 -4.14
N ILE A 58 8.92 6.55 -4.42
CA ILE A 58 7.97 5.97 -3.48
C ILE A 58 7.93 4.46 -3.72
N PRO A 59 8.45 3.64 -2.77
CA PRO A 59 8.62 2.21 -3.03
C PRO A 59 7.31 1.43 -3.05
N TYR A 60 6.33 1.85 -2.24
CA TYR A 60 5.09 1.13 -2.05
C TYR A 60 4.05 2.00 -1.35
N ILE A 61 2.84 2.00 -1.89
CA ILE A 61 1.64 2.60 -1.27
C ILE A 61 0.47 1.63 -1.45
N GLU A 62 -0.31 1.46 -0.41
CA GLU A 62 -1.64 0.86 -0.46
C GLU A 62 -2.68 1.97 -0.51
N ILE A 63 -3.69 1.83 -1.35
CA ILE A 63 -4.84 2.74 -1.38
C ILE A 63 -6.13 1.98 -1.03
N VAL A 64 -6.92 2.59 -0.18
CA VAL A 64 -8.24 2.11 0.25
C VAL A 64 -9.32 2.88 -0.51
N LEU A 65 -9.93 2.25 -1.51
CA LEU A 65 -10.97 2.86 -2.34
C LEU A 65 -12.36 2.75 -1.70
N THR A 66 -12.57 1.69 -0.95
CA THR A 66 -13.86 1.34 -0.37
C THR A 66 -13.68 0.62 0.94
N THR A 67 -14.70 0.66 1.79
CA THR A 67 -14.80 -0.18 2.99
C THR A 67 -15.86 -1.28 2.83
N PHE A 68 -16.33 -1.53 1.60
CA PHE A 68 -17.16 -2.69 1.27
C PHE A 68 -16.29 -3.91 1.02
N CYS A 69 -16.73 -5.04 1.55
CA CYS A 69 -16.14 -6.35 1.31
C CYS A 69 -17.26 -7.40 1.24
N THR A 70 -17.08 -8.37 0.39
CA THR A 70 -17.99 -9.52 0.28
C THR A 70 -17.80 -10.53 1.42
N LEU A 71 -16.74 -10.35 2.24
CA LEU A 71 -16.41 -11.19 3.39
C LEU A 71 -16.45 -10.37 4.68
N LYS A 72 -16.88 -11.00 5.76
CA LYS A 72 -16.85 -10.45 7.14
C LYS A 72 -15.84 -11.22 7.99
N CYS A 73 -14.56 -11.21 7.56
CA CYS A 73 -13.54 -12.00 8.23
C CYS A 73 -13.28 -11.53 9.64
N LYS A 74 -13.38 -12.45 10.60
CA LYS A 74 -12.97 -12.23 11.98
C LYS A 74 -11.48 -11.92 12.04
N TRP A 75 -11.11 -10.93 12.84
CA TRP A 75 -9.73 -10.43 12.96
C TRP A 75 -9.09 -9.97 11.64
N CYS A 76 -9.89 -9.40 10.76
CA CYS A 76 -9.39 -8.77 9.55
C CYS A 76 -8.37 -7.68 9.89
N SER A 77 -7.21 -7.71 9.23
CA SER A 77 -6.16 -6.71 9.47
C SER A 77 -6.58 -5.28 9.13
N ALA A 78 -7.63 -5.10 8.32
CA ALA A 78 -8.27 -3.81 8.02
C ALA A 78 -9.44 -3.47 8.96
N LEU A 79 -9.62 -4.21 10.04
CA LEU A 79 -10.65 -3.95 11.06
C LEU A 79 -12.09 -3.97 10.51
N ILE A 80 -12.41 -4.88 9.56
CA ILE A 80 -13.73 -4.92 8.90
C ILE A 80 -14.87 -5.04 9.91
N GLU A 81 -14.67 -5.82 10.95
CA GLU A 81 -15.66 -6.10 11.99
C GLU A 81 -16.11 -4.83 12.75
N TYR A 82 -15.31 -3.76 12.69
CA TYR A 82 -15.62 -2.49 13.36
C TYR A 82 -16.34 -1.48 12.46
N TYR A 83 -16.40 -1.73 11.14
CA TYR A 83 -17.10 -0.85 10.20
C TYR A 83 -18.58 -1.18 10.13
N LYS A 84 -19.39 -0.51 10.97
CA LYS A 84 -20.86 -0.68 10.99
C LYS A 84 -21.51 -0.20 9.70
N THR A 85 -21.01 0.90 9.13
CA THR A 85 -21.51 1.50 7.89
C THR A 85 -20.36 1.56 6.87
N PRO A 86 -20.24 0.57 5.97
CA PRO A 86 -19.29 0.63 4.89
C PRO A 86 -19.56 1.80 3.94
N LYS A 87 -18.51 2.36 3.32
CA LYS A 87 -18.63 3.45 2.35
C LYS A 87 -17.60 3.34 1.22
N HIS A 88 -17.92 3.96 0.10
CA HIS A 88 -16.97 4.24 -0.97
C HIS A 88 -16.36 5.62 -0.75
N TYR A 89 -15.05 5.76 -0.94
CA TYR A 89 -14.41 7.07 -1.01
C TYR A 89 -14.60 7.65 -2.40
N THR A 90 -14.67 8.97 -2.52
CA THR A 90 -14.98 9.63 -3.79
C THR A 90 -13.89 9.36 -4.83
N LEU A 91 -14.26 9.30 -6.10
CA LEU A 91 -13.34 9.12 -7.20
C LEU A 91 -12.37 10.31 -7.27
N GLU A 92 -12.90 11.51 -7.11
CA GLU A 92 -12.19 12.78 -7.18
C GLU A 92 -11.10 12.87 -6.13
N ASP A 93 -11.40 12.60 -4.86
CA ASP A 93 -10.41 12.63 -3.77
C ASP A 93 -9.31 11.59 -3.96
N ASN A 94 -9.68 10.39 -4.44
CA ASN A 94 -8.71 9.34 -4.73
C ASN A 94 -7.79 9.73 -5.89
N MET A 95 -8.36 10.29 -6.98
CA MET A 95 -7.59 10.75 -8.13
C MET A 95 -6.68 11.93 -7.76
N GLU A 96 -7.20 12.93 -7.05
CA GLU A 96 -6.42 14.09 -6.59
C GLU A 96 -5.26 13.65 -5.70
N SER A 97 -5.50 12.75 -4.74
CA SER A 97 -4.47 12.25 -3.84
C SER A 97 -3.34 11.54 -4.61
N ILE A 98 -3.69 10.70 -5.58
CA ILE A 98 -2.70 10.03 -6.42
C ILE A 98 -1.98 11.02 -7.33
N GLN A 99 -2.68 11.99 -7.92
CA GLN A 99 -2.07 13.01 -8.77
C GLN A 99 -1.03 13.83 -8.00
N LYS A 100 -1.34 14.26 -6.78
CA LYS A 100 -0.37 14.97 -5.92
C LYS A 100 0.86 14.12 -5.58
N LEU A 101 0.70 12.81 -5.36
CA LEU A 101 1.83 11.90 -5.17
C LEU A 101 2.67 11.76 -6.43
N VAL A 102 2.05 11.65 -7.60
CA VAL A 102 2.70 11.56 -8.92
C VAL A 102 3.47 12.86 -9.23
N ASP A 103 2.85 14.02 -9.00
CA ASP A 103 3.46 15.32 -9.27
C ASP A 103 4.66 15.61 -8.36
N SER A 104 4.54 15.19 -7.09
CA SER A 104 5.55 15.44 -6.06
C SER A 104 6.66 14.40 -6.00
N SER A 105 6.59 13.31 -6.77
CA SER A 105 7.60 12.25 -6.81
C SER A 105 8.18 12.03 -8.21
N ASP A 106 9.30 11.33 -8.28
CA ASP A 106 9.91 10.95 -9.56
C ASP A 106 9.38 9.59 -10.04
N SER A 107 9.06 8.69 -9.11
CA SER A 107 8.37 7.44 -9.42
C SER A 107 7.66 6.84 -8.22
N ILE A 108 6.58 6.09 -8.50
CA ILE A 108 5.89 5.21 -7.55
C ILE A 108 6.08 3.79 -8.06
N ARG A 109 6.80 2.97 -7.30
CA ARG A 109 7.16 1.63 -7.76
C ARG A 109 5.98 0.67 -7.74
N PHE A 110 5.25 0.62 -6.62
CA PHE A 110 4.05 -0.19 -6.48
C PHE A 110 2.92 0.65 -5.88
N LEU A 111 1.80 0.70 -6.58
CA LEU A 111 0.52 1.15 -6.06
C LEU A 111 -0.37 -0.08 -5.91
N LYS A 112 -0.86 -0.36 -4.71
CA LYS A 112 -1.69 -1.51 -4.43
C LYS A 112 -3.09 -1.07 -4.04
N LEU A 113 -4.08 -1.46 -4.82
CA LEU A 113 -5.49 -1.37 -4.47
C LEU A 113 -5.77 -2.55 -3.54
N LEU A 114 -5.89 -2.26 -2.27
CA LEU A 114 -5.93 -3.26 -1.23
C LEU A 114 -6.88 -2.83 -0.13
N TRP A 115 -7.18 -3.77 0.70
CA TRP A 115 -8.13 -3.75 1.80
C TRP A 115 -9.56 -3.78 1.31
N TRP A 116 -10.37 -4.66 1.93
CA TRP A 116 -11.73 -4.94 1.51
C TRP A 116 -11.75 -5.63 0.15
N GLU A 117 -12.74 -5.35 -0.69
CA GLU A 117 -12.80 -5.93 -2.04
C GLU A 117 -12.81 -4.79 -3.08
N PRO A 118 -11.67 -4.52 -3.75
CA PRO A 118 -11.61 -3.45 -4.74
C PRO A 118 -12.63 -3.61 -5.89
N LEU A 119 -13.02 -4.85 -6.21
CA LEU A 119 -14.05 -5.12 -7.23
C LEU A 119 -15.45 -4.66 -6.81
N CYS A 120 -15.66 -4.32 -5.53
CA CYS A 120 -16.88 -3.67 -5.04
C CYS A 120 -16.89 -2.15 -5.25
N TYR A 121 -15.77 -1.54 -5.69
CA TYR A 121 -15.72 -0.10 -5.87
C TYR A 121 -16.45 0.32 -7.16
N PRO A 122 -17.51 1.12 -7.09
CA PRO A 122 -18.36 1.41 -8.26
C PRO A 122 -17.63 2.19 -9.35
N TYR A 123 -16.62 2.99 -8.98
CA TYR A 123 -15.82 3.80 -9.90
C TYR A 123 -14.49 3.15 -10.27
N LEU A 124 -14.38 1.82 -10.15
CA LEU A 124 -13.11 1.11 -10.39
C LEU A 124 -12.61 1.30 -11.81
N TYR A 125 -13.49 1.26 -12.81
CA TYR A 125 -13.14 1.49 -14.22
C TYR A 125 -12.50 2.87 -14.41
N ASP A 126 -13.15 3.94 -13.94
CA ASP A 126 -12.66 5.31 -14.11
C ASP A 126 -11.33 5.53 -13.38
N PHE A 127 -11.21 4.94 -12.20
CA PHE A 127 -9.97 4.99 -11.43
C PHE A 127 -8.82 4.24 -12.12
N ILE A 128 -9.07 3.05 -12.68
CA ILE A 128 -8.08 2.27 -13.44
C ILE A 128 -7.70 3.00 -14.73
N LYS A 129 -8.67 3.61 -15.43
CA LYS A 129 -8.43 4.45 -16.61
C LYS A 129 -7.51 5.62 -16.28
N PHE A 130 -7.75 6.33 -15.19
CA PHE A 130 -6.88 7.38 -14.68
C PHE A 130 -5.47 6.85 -14.35
N LEU A 131 -5.37 5.72 -13.65
CA LEU A 131 -4.09 5.12 -13.29
C LEU A 131 -3.29 4.63 -14.51
N ASN A 132 -3.97 4.22 -15.58
CA ASN A 132 -3.34 3.69 -16.77
C ASN A 132 -2.40 4.70 -17.44
N VAL A 133 -2.76 5.98 -17.46
CA VAL A 133 -1.97 7.06 -18.07
C VAL A 133 -0.86 7.61 -17.16
N GLN A 134 -0.79 7.20 -15.90
CA GLN A 134 0.21 7.70 -14.94
C GLN A 134 1.58 7.02 -15.15
N ASN A 135 2.42 7.56 -16.02
CA ASN A 135 3.70 6.93 -16.40
C ASN A 135 4.71 6.79 -15.25
N LYS A 136 4.61 7.58 -14.19
CA LYS A 136 5.48 7.47 -13.01
C LYS A 136 5.09 6.30 -12.09
N ILE A 137 3.91 5.70 -12.26
CA ILE A 137 3.51 4.50 -11.52
C ILE A 137 3.96 3.28 -12.31
N GLN A 138 4.88 2.49 -11.74
CA GLN A 138 5.50 1.37 -12.45
C GLN A 138 4.58 0.14 -12.47
N LYS A 139 3.99 -0.20 -11.32
CA LYS A 139 3.08 -1.36 -11.20
C LYS A 139 1.88 -1.04 -10.32
N ILE A 140 0.75 -1.55 -10.74
CA ILE A 140 -0.53 -1.45 -10.04
C ILE A 140 -1.01 -2.86 -9.72
N VAL A 141 -1.20 -3.13 -8.42
CA VAL A 141 -1.63 -4.44 -7.93
C VAL A 141 -3.05 -4.34 -7.42
N ILE A 142 -3.96 -5.09 -8.01
CA ILE A 142 -5.35 -5.20 -7.54
C ILE A 142 -5.45 -6.47 -6.70
N THR A 143 -5.71 -6.31 -5.40
CA THR A 143 -5.84 -7.46 -4.49
C THR A 143 -7.30 -7.78 -4.28
N THR A 144 -7.67 -9.02 -4.56
CA THR A 144 -9.05 -9.51 -4.42
C THR A 144 -9.11 -10.78 -3.57
N ASN A 145 -10.24 -10.98 -2.92
CA ASN A 145 -10.52 -12.19 -2.14
C ASN A 145 -11.11 -13.35 -2.98
N GLY A 146 -11.23 -13.16 -4.30
CA GLY A 146 -11.70 -14.19 -5.22
C GLY A 146 -13.20 -14.51 -5.12
N THR A 147 -13.99 -13.67 -4.47
CA THR A 147 -15.46 -13.87 -4.39
C THR A 147 -16.21 -13.30 -5.58
N MET A 148 -15.55 -12.49 -6.41
CA MET A 148 -16.13 -11.79 -7.55
C MET A 148 -15.29 -12.00 -8.80
N THR A 149 -15.94 -11.92 -9.97
CA THR A 149 -15.30 -11.75 -11.29
C THR A 149 -15.37 -10.29 -11.71
N ILE A 150 -14.60 -9.90 -12.72
CA ILE A 150 -14.69 -8.57 -13.32
C ILE A 150 -15.95 -8.56 -14.21
N LYS A 151 -16.92 -7.69 -13.86
CA LYS A 151 -18.18 -7.60 -14.60
C LYS A 151 -18.12 -6.59 -15.74
N ASP A 152 -17.28 -5.58 -15.60
CA ASP A 152 -17.17 -4.48 -16.57
C ASP A 152 -16.21 -4.86 -17.70
N GLN A 153 -16.76 -4.97 -18.92
CA GLN A 153 -16.00 -5.31 -20.14
C GLN A 153 -15.00 -4.18 -20.51
N GLN A 154 -15.31 -2.94 -20.23
CA GLN A 154 -14.40 -1.81 -20.49
C GLN A 154 -13.17 -1.90 -19.58
N LEU A 155 -13.38 -2.31 -18.32
CA LEU A 155 -12.28 -2.57 -17.39
C LEU A 155 -11.39 -3.72 -17.89
N ILE A 156 -11.98 -4.83 -18.35
CA ILE A 156 -11.23 -5.95 -18.95
C ILE A 156 -10.38 -5.46 -20.11
N ASN A 157 -10.93 -4.62 -21.00
CA ASN A 157 -10.22 -4.11 -22.18
C ASN A 157 -9.00 -3.24 -21.81
N ILE A 158 -9.05 -2.46 -20.72
CA ILE A 158 -7.88 -1.70 -20.24
C ILE A 158 -6.82 -2.63 -19.64
N LEU A 159 -7.23 -3.67 -18.94
CA LEU A 159 -6.35 -4.61 -18.25
C LEU A 159 -5.69 -5.62 -19.20
N LYS A 160 -6.38 -5.96 -20.31
CA LYS A 160 -5.94 -6.95 -21.29
C LYS A 160 -4.58 -6.60 -21.88
N ASN A 161 -3.64 -7.56 -21.88
CA ASN A 161 -2.27 -7.39 -22.37
C ASN A 161 -1.49 -6.22 -21.73
N ASN A 162 -1.97 -5.67 -20.61
CA ASN A 162 -1.36 -4.52 -19.95
C ASN A 162 -0.49 -4.97 -18.77
N HIS A 163 0.82 -5.01 -18.98
CA HIS A 163 1.78 -5.47 -17.97
C HIS A 163 1.95 -4.55 -16.76
N LYS A 164 1.36 -3.35 -16.79
CA LYS A 164 1.35 -2.43 -15.64
C LYS A 164 0.43 -2.93 -14.53
N PHE A 165 -0.66 -3.61 -14.91
CA PHE A 165 -1.65 -4.15 -13.98
C PHE A 165 -1.42 -5.62 -13.67
N TYR A 166 -1.81 -5.98 -12.45
CA TYR A 166 -1.54 -7.30 -11.94
C TYR A 166 -2.52 -7.63 -10.80
N PHE A 167 -3.10 -8.83 -10.84
CA PHE A 167 -3.98 -9.30 -9.79
C PHE A 167 -3.22 -10.12 -8.74
N SER A 168 -3.53 -9.86 -7.46
CA SER A 168 -3.09 -10.68 -6.33
C SER A 168 -4.32 -11.30 -5.69
N ILE A 169 -4.53 -12.59 -5.91
CA ILE A 169 -5.76 -13.27 -5.49
C ILE A 169 -5.49 -13.99 -4.17
N SER A 170 -6.26 -13.66 -3.13
CA SER A 170 -6.26 -14.38 -1.86
C SER A 170 -7.26 -15.52 -1.96
N ASN A 171 -6.78 -16.75 -1.99
CA ASN A 171 -7.66 -17.91 -2.02
C ASN A 171 -8.08 -18.33 -0.61
N TYR A 172 -9.36 -18.18 -0.30
CA TYR A 172 -10.00 -18.60 0.94
C TYR A 172 -10.85 -19.87 0.75
N TRP A 173 -10.49 -20.75 -0.19
CA TRP A 173 -11.15 -22.02 -0.49
C TRP A 173 -12.63 -21.83 -0.86
N SER A 174 -13.54 -22.55 -0.23
CA SER A 174 -14.98 -22.50 -0.52
C SER A 174 -15.61 -21.11 -0.38
N ILE A 175 -14.99 -20.22 0.42
CA ILE A 175 -15.46 -18.84 0.62
C ILE A 175 -15.17 -17.97 -0.61
N SER A 176 -14.08 -18.22 -1.33
CA SER A 176 -13.73 -17.55 -2.58
C SER A 176 -14.55 -18.12 -3.76
N ARG A 177 -15.86 -17.89 -3.75
CA ARG A 177 -16.86 -18.58 -4.60
C ARG A 177 -16.57 -18.49 -6.09
N ASN A 178 -15.94 -17.40 -6.54
CA ASN A 178 -15.63 -17.14 -7.94
C ASN A 178 -14.15 -17.30 -8.29
N TYR A 179 -13.37 -17.93 -7.42
CA TYR A 179 -11.93 -18.05 -7.57
C TYR A 179 -11.53 -18.64 -8.93
N TYR A 180 -12.09 -19.79 -9.30
CA TYR A 180 -11.77 -20.43 -10.58
C TYR A 180 -12.27 -19.64 -11.78
N ASN A 181 -13.48 -19.08 -11.71
CA ASN A 181 -14.04 -18.25 -12.76
C ASN A 181 -13.21 -16.97 -12.98
N LEU A 182 -12.73 -16.35 -11.89
CA LEU A 182 -11.86 -15.19 -11.98
C LEU A 182 -10.51 -15.56 -12.63
N ILE A 183 -9.87 -16.65 -12.23
CA ILE A 183 -8.62 -17.12 -12.84
C ILE A 183 -8.82 -17.35 -14.34
N LYS A 184 -9.84 -18.13 -14.72
CA LYS A 184 -10.15 -18.36 -16.11
C LYS A 184 -10.34 -17.07 -16.88
N GLN A 185 -11.09 -16.11 -16.33
CA GLN A 185 -11.31 -14.79 -16.96
C GLN A 185 -9.99 -14.03 -17.16
N LEU A 186 -9.07 -14.07 -16.18
CA LEU A 186 -7.76 -13.41 -16.28
C LEU A 186 -6.88 -14.08 -17.33
N GLU A 187 -6.88 -15.41 -17.42
CA GLU A 187 -6.13 -16.19 -18.41
C GLU A 187 -6.67 -15.95 -19.83
N ASP A 188 -7.97 -16.06 -20.03
CA ASP A 188 -8.63 -15.84 -21.32
C ASP A 188 -8.36 -14.43 -21.89
N ASN A 189 -8.08 -13.45 -21.00
CA ASN A 189 -7.78 -12.07 -21.37
C ASN A 189 -6.31 -11.69 -21.24
N ASN A 190 -5.40 -12.64 -20.98
CA ASN A 190 -3.97 -12.40 -20.81
C ASN A 190 -3.68 -11.27 -19.78
N ILE A 191 -4.38 -11.30 -18.65
CA ILE A 191 -4.19 -10.40 -17.51
C ILE A 191 -3.30 -11.08 -16.49
N ASN A 192 -2.23 -10.40 -16.07
CA ASN A 192 -1.27 -10.97 -15.12
C ASN A 192 -1.88 -11.17 -13.74
N TYR A 193 -1.61 -12.32 -13.12
CA TYR A 193 -2.04 -12.58 -11.75
C TYR A 193 -1.08 -13.48 -10.97
N THR A 194 -1.20 -13.50 -9.65
CA THR A 194 -0.71 -14.57 -8.77
C THR A 194 -1.75 -14.91 -7.73
N VAL A 195 -1.64 -16.15 -7.27
CA VAL A 195 -2.41 -16.63 -6.13
C VAL A 195 -1.52 -16.58 -4.88
N MET A 196 -2.03 -15.93 -3.85
CA MET A 196 -1.38 -15.93 -2.55
C MET A 196 -1.60 -17.29 -1.88
N LYS A 197 -0.54 -18.08 -1.79
CA LYS A 197 -0.52 -19.35 -1.06
C LYS A 197 -0.41 -19.06 0.44
N THR A 198 -1.53 -18.98 1.12
CA THR A 198 -1.57 -18.86 2.58
C THR A 198 -2.55 -19.87 3.11
N ASP A 199 -2.09 -20.82 3.91
CA ASP A 199 -2.93 -21.86 4.48
C ASP A 199 -3.57 -21.44 5.82
N TYR A 200 -3.14 -20.29 6.35
CA TYR A 200 -3.60 -19.75 7.62
C TYR A 200 -3.60 -18.22 7.63
N ASN A 201 -4.44 -17.64 8.46
CA ASN A 201 -4.35 -16.23 8.82
C ASN A 201 -3.57 -16.07 10.13
N ARG A 202 -2.85 -14.96 10.25
CA ARG A 202 -2.22 -14.56 11.50
C ARG A 202 -3.10 -13.54 12.18
N ILE A 203 -3.59 -13.87 13.36
CA ILE A 203 -4.18 -12.88 14.24
C ILE A 203 -3.06 -12.05 14.81
N ASP A 204 -3.09 -10.80 14.49
CA ASP A 204 -2.32 -9.84 15.25
C ASP A 204 -3.21 -9.39 16.40
N TYR A 205 -2.72 -9.51 17.61
CA TYR A 205 -3.46 -9.11 18.81
C TYR A 205 -3.91 -7.65 18.72
N TRP A 206 -5.20 -7.49 18.50
CA TRP A 206 -5.86 -6.20 18.40
C TRP A 206 -6.89 -6.09 19.52
N ASP A 207 -6.57 -5.36 20.53
CA ASP A 207 -7.59 -4.87 21.42
C ASP A 207 -7.74 -3.34 21.29
N LEU A 208 -6.87 -2.67 20.52
CA LEU A 208 -6.85 -1.22 20.31
C LEU A 208 -6.77 -0.38 21.58
N ASN A 209 -6.48 -0.99 22.73
CA ASN A 209 -6.34 -0.29 23.99
C ASN A 209 -5.00 0.45 24.03
N LYS A 210 -5.00 1.63 24.64
CA LYS A 210 -3.78 2.39 24.88
C LYS A 210 -2.88 1.67 25.87
N ARG A 211 -1.60 1.43 25.48
CA ARG A 211 -0.61 0.70 26.31
C ARG A 211 0.20 1.61 27.24
N ASN A 212 0.03 2.92 27.12
CA ASN A 212 0.82 3.91 27.87
C ASN A 212 2.34 3.66 27.78
N ARG A 213 2.80 3.32 26.58
CA ARG A 213 4.23 3.05 26.32
C ARG A 213 5.08 4.29 26.45
N THR A 214 6.24 4.15 27.07
CA THR A 214 7.27 5.19 27.05
C THR A 214 7.79 5.40 25.63
N LYS A 215 8.41 6.56 25.35
CA LYS A 215 9.05 6.84 24.06
C LYS A 215 10.06 5.76 23.64
N LYS A 216 10.82 5.20 24.60
CA LYS A 216 11.76 4.10 24.35
C LYS A 216 11.05 2.83 23.88
N GLN A 217 9.92 2.50 24.49
CA GLN A 217 9.09 1.33 24.11
C GLN A 217 8.43 1.54 22.75
N LEU A 218 7.91 2.75 22.45
CA LEU A 218 7.36 3.09 21.16
C LEU A 218 8.40 2.97 20.02
N ARG A 219 9.62 3.46 20.26
CA ARG A 219 10.75 3.30 19.35
C ARG A 219 11.03 1.83 19.06
N LYS A 220 11.17 1.03 20.12
CA LYS A 220 11.38 -0.42 19.98
C LYS A 220 10.27 -1.07 19.16
N GLN A 221 9.00 -0.82 19.51
CA GLN A 221 7.81 -1.33 18.82
C GLN A 221 7.84 -0.96 17.32
N TYR A 222 8.07 0.30 17.01
CA TYR A 222 8.10 0.79 15.64
C TYR A 222 9.22 0.16 14.82
N HIS A 223 10.43 0.06 15.38
CA HIS A 223 11.59 -0.42 14.61
C HIS A 223 11.60 -1.92 14.36
N ILE A 224 11.10 -2.72 15.29
CA ILE A 224 11.00 -4.17 15.08
C ILE A 224 9.77 -4.56 14.24
N CYS A 225 8.82 -3.65 14.03
CA CYS A 225 7.62 -3.92 13.23
C CYS A 225 7.96 -4.15 11.77
N THR A 226 7.54 -5.28 11.21
CA THR A 226 7.71 -5.63 9.79
C THR A 226 6.54 -5.19 8.91
N ARG A 227 5.48 -4.59 9.50
CA ARG A 227 4.21 -4.26 8.84
C ARG A 227 4.04 -2.76 8.59
N LYS A 228 5.14 -2.04 8.41
CA LYS A 228 5.15 -0.61 8.08
C LYS A 228 4.86 -0.41 6.59
N LEU A 229 3.61 -0.64 6.21
CA LEU A 229 3.13 -0.45 4.84
C LEU A 229 2.32 0.84 4.79
N ARG A 230 2.77 1.78 3.94
CA ARG A 230 2.10 3.08 3.79
C ARG A 230 0.72 2.89 3.21
N SER A 231 -0.27 3.49 3.85
CA SER A 231 -1.67 3.37 3.46
C SER A 231 -2.27 4.75 3.22
N LEU A 232 -2.81 4.93 2.04
CA LEU A 232 -3.61 6.09 1.65
C LEU A 232 -5.08 5.77 1.90
N LEU A 233 -5.69 6.52 2.78
CA LEU A 233 -7.09 6.37 3.15
C LEU A 233 -7.72 7.75 3.34
N ASN A 234 -8.75 8.04 2.56
CA ASN A 234 -9.50 9.30 2.64
C ASN A 234 -8.58 10.52 2.58
N GLY A 235 -7.74 10.60 1.55
CA GLY A 235 -6.80 11.69 1.32
C GLY A 235 -5.58 11.73 2.24
N LYS A 236 -5.49 10.86 3.25
CA LYS A 236 -4.41 10.87 4.22
C LYS A 236 -3.46 9.70 4.03
N LEU A 237 -2.19 9.99 3.84
CA LEU A 237 -1.11 9.00 3.70
C LEU A 237 -0.51 8.69 5.07
N PHE A 238 -0.77 7.50 5.59
CA PHE A 238 -0.25 7.03 6.88
C PHE A 238 0.99 6.16 6.71
N GLN A 239 1.84 6.09 7.75
CA GLN A 239 3.01 5.19 7.81
C GLN A 239 2.63 3.71 7.94
N CYS A 240 1.40 3.41 8.34
CA CYS A 240 0.94 2.07 8.64
C CYS A 240 -0.55 1.93 8.34
N TYR A 241 -0.94 0.87 7.63
CA TYR A 241 -2.34 0.61 7.30
C TYR A 241 -3.23 0.43 8.53
N ARG A 242 -2.69 -0.11 9.62
CA ARG A 242 -3.45 -0.27 10.86
C ARG A 242 -3.77 1.07 11.49
N CYS A 243 -2.79 1.97 11.50
CA CYS A 243 -2.99 3.34 11.93
C CYS A 243 -4.11 4.00 11.11
N SER A 244 -4.07 3.87 9.78
CA SER A 244 -5.09 4.48 8.92
C SER A 244 -6.50 3.98 9.22
N HIS A 245 -6.70 2.66 9.33
CA HIS A 245 -8.03 2.11 9.63
C HIS A 245 -8.50 2.43 11.05
N ALA A 246 -7.65 2.26 12.05
CA ALA A 246 -8.02 2.52 13.45
C ALA A 246 -8.35 4.01 13.67
N THR A 247 -7.60 4.91 13.04
CA THR A 247 -7.87 6.35 13.07
C THR A 247 -9.15 6.71 12.32
N ASN A 248 -9.38 6.13 11.14
CA ASN A 248 -10.61 6.35 10.37
C ASN A 248 -11.86 5.88 11.12
N LEU A 249 -11.74 4.84 11.91
CA LEU A 249 -12.79 4.33 12.82
C LEU A 249 -12.92 5.11 14.13
N LYS A 250 -12.07 6.12 14.35
CA LYS A 250 -11.99 6.89 15.62
C LYS A 250 -11.65 6.03 16.84
N LEU A 251 -11.07 4.85 16.65
CA LEU A 251 -10.60 3.97 17.71
C LEU A 251 -9.21 4.41 18.24
N VAL A 252 -8.46 5.12 17.40
CA VAL A 252 -7.18 5.74 17.72
C VAL A 252 -7.27 7.22 17.33
N PRO A 253 -6.74 8.15 18.15
CA PRO A 253 -6.75 9.57 17.80
C PRO A 253 -6.03 9.85 16.49
N LEU A 254 -6.53 10.83 15.71
CA LEU A 254 -5.82 11.37 14.55
C LEU A 254 -4.64 12.22 15.04
N ILE A 255 -3.42 11.79 14.75
CA ILE A 255 -2.21 12.43 15.24
C ILE A 255 -1.42 12.95 14.05
N GLU A 256 -1.27 14.26 13.94
CA GLU A 256 -0.74 14.97 12.77
C GLU A 256 0.62 14.43 12.28
N LYS A 257 1.51 14.05 13.18
CA LYS A 257 2.83 13.53 12.80
C LYS A 257 2.79 12.12 12.18
N ASP A 258 1.66 11.39 12.30
CA ASP A 258 1.52 10.01 11.84
C ASP A 258 1.05 9.92 10.38
N TYR A 259 0.68 11.05 9.75
CA TYR A 259 0.18 11.09 8.37
C TYR A 259 0.61 12.35 7.60
N ILE A 260 0.39 12.33 6.30
CA ILE A 260 0.41 13.51 5.42
C ILE A 260 -0.98 13.65 4.82
N ASP A 261 -1.59 14.83 4.95
CA ASP A 261 -2.83 15.18 4.27
C ASP A 261 -2.51 15.57 2.82
N LEU A 262 -2.95 14.75 1.86
CA LEU A 262 -2.73 14.99 0.44
C LEU A 262 -3.80 15.93 -0.16
N LEU A 263 -4.94 16.10 0.54
CA LEU A 263 -6.01 17.00 0.09
C LEU A 263 -5.89 18.41 0.69
N ASP A 264 -4.85 18.67 1.50
CA ASP A 264 -4.56 20.01 1.98
C ASP A 264 -4.24 20.95 0.79
N LYS A 265 -5.10 21.92 0.58
CA LYS A 265 -5.00 22.91 -0.52
C LYS A 265 -3.89 23.95 -0.29
N ASN A 266 -3.39 24.08 0.94
CA ASN A 266 -2.37 25.06 1.30
C ASN A 266 -0.93 24.53 1.07
N ILE A 267 -0.77 23.27 0.67
CA ILE A 267 0.54 22.66 0.45
C ILE A 267 0.88 22.68 -1.05
N SER A 268 1.95 23.39 -1.40
CA SER A 268 2.51 23.32 -2.76
C SER A 268 3.19 21.98 -3.04
N ASN A 269 3.32 21.60 -4.33
CA ASN A 269 4.00 20.36 -4.72
C ASN A 269 5.43 20.26 -4.18
N ASN A 270 6.17 21.39 -4.11
CA ASN A 270 7.51 21.41 -3.56
C ASN A 270 7.54 21.18 -2.04
N GLN A 271 6.58 21.73 -1.31
CA GLN A 271 6.43 21.46 0.14
C GLN A 271 6.02 20.02 0.37
N LEU A 272 5.06 19.51 -0.42
CA LEU A 272 4.64 18.11 -0.35
C LEU A 272 5.80 17.16 -0.68
N ARG A 273 6.61 17.45 -1.72
CA ARG A 273 7.82 16.68 -2.04
C ARG A 273 8.78 16.60 -0.85
N LYS A 274 9.04 17.71 -0.15
CA LYS A 274 9.88 17.73 1.05
C LYS A 274 9.29 16.90 2.19
N LYS A 275 7.96 17.01 2.43
CA LYS A 275 7.26 16.20 3.43
C LYS A 275 7.32 14.71 3.08
N LEU A 276 7.01 14.34 1.84
CA LEU A 276 7.09 12.96 1.35
C LEU A 276 8.51 12.40 1.46
N TYR A 277 9.52 13.19 1.10
CA TYR A 277 10.90 12.78 1.21
C TYR A 277 11.26 12.45 2.67
N ALA A 278 10.87 13.31 3.61
CA ALA A 278 11.07 13.07 5.04
C ALA A 278 10.29 11.82 5.50
N PHE A 279 9.06 11.66 5.06
CA PHE A 279 8.17 10.57 5.43
C PHE A 279 8.65 9.19 4.92
N ILE A 280 9.32 9.15 3.77
CA ILE A 280 9.77 7.92 3.14
C ILE A 280 11.20 7.55 3.53
N TYR A 281 12.10 8.54 3.56
CA TYR A 281 13.53 8.30 3.69
C TYR A 281 14.14 8.69 5.03
N LYS A 282 13.57 9.69 5.73
CA LYS A 282 14.09 10.02 7.05
C LYS A 282 13.75 8.90 8.02
N TYR A 283 14.67 8.68 8.93
CA TYR A 283 14.45 7.77 10.03
C TYR A 283 13.29 8.29 10.89
N THR A 284 12.14 7.65 10.77
CA THR A 284 11.01 7.91 11.68
C THR A 284 11.33 7.24 13.00
N ASP A 285 11.39 8.02 14.05
CA ASP A 285 11.71 7.53 15.39
C ASP A 285 10.63 6.56 15.88
N TYR A 286 9.39 6.99 15.83
CA TYR A 286 8.18 6.19 16.09
C TYR A 286 6.93 6.95 15.64
N ILE A 287 5.81 6.22 15.53
CA ILE A 287 4.47 6.79 15.39
C ILE A 287 3.67 6.57 16.66
N GLU A 288 2.83 7.54 17.04
CA GLU A 288 2.06 7.47 18.29
C GLU A 288 1.04 6.34 18.28
N SER A 289 0.51 6.01 17.10
CA SER A 289 -0.43 4.90 16.91
C SER A 289 0.15 3.54 17.33
N CYS A 290 1.48 3.41 17.41
CA CYS A 290 2.11 2.21 17.97
C CYS A 290 1.75 1.98 19.46
N ASN A 291 1.23 3.01 20.13
CA ASN A 291 0.75 2.86 21.50
C ASN A 291 -0.53 2.03 21.62
N TYR A 292 -1.21 1.80 20.50
CA TYR A 292 -2.47 1.05 20.41
C TYR A 292 -2.31 -0.29 19.66
N CYS A 293 -1.09 -0.78 19.51
CA CYS A 293 -0.82 -1.93 18.64
C CYS A 293 0.21 -2.89 19.26
N ASP A 294 -0.03 -4.20 19.13
CA ASP A 294 0.88 -5.27 19.57
C ASP A 294 1.38 -6.14 18.40
N CYS A 295 1.54 -5.56 17.21
CA CYS A 295 1.92 -6.30 15.98
C CYS A 295 3.28 -7.03 16.07
N THR A 296 4.04 -6.81 17.13
CA THR A 296 5.35 -7.45 17.39
C THR A 296 5.25 -8.66 18.28
N LYS A 297 4.11 -8.92 18.92
CA LYS A 297 3.86 -10.15 19.65
C LYS A 297 3.76 -11.32 18.68
N LYS A 298 4.07 -12.54 19.17
CA LYS A 298 3.89 -13.75 18.35
C LYS A 298 2.44 -13.81 17.87
N PRO A 299 2.20 -13.90 16.55
CA PRO A 299 0.84 -13.94 16.04
C PRO A 299 0.18 -15.27 16.46
N LYS A 300 -1.09 -15.22 16.81
CA LYS A 300 -1.90 -16.43 16.90
C LYS A 300 -2.28 -16.85 15.48
N ILE A 301 -2.15 -18.12 15.17
CA ILE A 301 -2.56 -18.69 13.90
C ILE A 301 -4.04 -19.05 13.99
N ILE A 302 -4.79 -18.72 12.97
CA ILE A 302 -6.21 -19.05 12.82
C ILE A 302 -6.51 -19.55 11.43
N ASP A 303 -7.64 -20.22 11.29
CA ASP A 303 -8.15 -20.64 10.01
C ASP A 303 -8.36 -19.44 9.09
N LYS A 304 -7.99 -19.65 7.84
CA LYS A 304 -8.05 -18.68 6.78
C LYS A 304 -9.50 -18.29 6.47
N GLY A 305 -9.76 -16.99 6.43
CA GLY A 305 -11.08 -16.49 6.03
C GLY A 305 -12.23 -16.78 7.00
N LYS A 306 -11.94 -17.15 8.27
CA LYS A 306 -12.98 -17.39 9.26
C LYS A 306 -13.93 -16.20 9.33
N GLN A 307 -15.20 -16.44 9.03
CA GLN A 307 -16.22 -15.39 9.02
C GLN A 307 -16.70 -15.07 10.43
N ASN A 308 -17.17 -13.85 10.64
CA ASN A 308 -17.86 -13.46 11.86
C ASN A 308 -19.33 -13.87 11.71
N ASN A 309 -19.74 -14.89 12.42
CA ASN A 309 -21.10 -15.45 12.35
C ASN A 309 -22.10 -14.74 13.28
N ASN A 310 -21.80 -13.51 13.70
CA ASN A 310 -22.72 -12.72 14.50
C ASN A 310 -23.68 -11.97 13.57
N GLU A 311 -24.65 -12.69 13.02
CA GLU A 311 -25.97 -12.22 12.59
C GLU A 311 -26.93 -13.39 12.65
#